data_07cd8aa7acbab7224a045cdff1c54c60
#
_entry.id   07cd8aa7acbab7224a045cdff1c54c60
#
_cell.length_a   1.000
_cell.length_b   1.000
_cell.length_c   1.000
_cell.angle_alpha   90.00
_cell.angle_beta   90.00
_cell.angle_gamma   90.00
#
_symmetry.space_group_name_H-M   'P 1'
#
loop_
_entity.id
_entity.type
_entity.pdbx_description
1 polymer ?
#
loop_
_entity_poly.entity_id
_entity_poly.type
_entity_poly.pdbx_seq_one_letter_code
_entity_poly.pdbx_strand_id
1 'polypeptide(L)'
;LGMVFATSAVRNSLMSYIGYFAVIAAIMLAALVVFMLTVRENEWAAEMQQQSVELGLEDKEEAATGERKLSVDEVRSLIFLLLSIVLWFFGYNAVTSKYSVYASNILHKDYNLTLIIAQAAAIISYLPVGFIASRVGRKKTILAGVVMLTAAFTTASFMSAESPTMLMNAMFALAGIAWATINVNSFPMVVEMCSG
;
A
#
# COMPACT_ATOMS: atom_id res chain seq x y z
N LEU A 1 -14.92 -9.08 -6.56
CA LEU A 1 -15.33 -9.11 -7.99
C LEU A 1 -14.98 -10.45 -8.63
N GLY A 2 -13.76 -10.98 -8.51
CA GLY A 2 -13.38 -12.30 -9.05
C GLY A 2 -14.21 -13.47 -8.51
N MET A 3 -14.81 -13.35 -7.32
CA MET A 3 -15.74 -14.36 -6.78
C MET A 3 -17.17 -14.19 -7.33
N VAL A 4 -17.56 -12.99 -7.72
CA VAL A 4 -18.90 -12.69 -8.25
C VAL A 4 -18.98 -13.00 -9.75
N PHE A 5 -17.91 -12.73 -10.48
CA PHE A 5 -17.78 -13.12 -11.87
C PHE A 5 -17.05 -14.46 -11.92
N ALA A 6 -17.74 -15.51 -12.37
CA ALA A 6 -17.14 -16.84 -12.46
C ALA A 6 -15.77 -16.78 -13.15
N THR A 7 -14.74 -17.21 -12.46
CA THR A 7 -13.34 -17.12 -12.90
C THR A 7 -13.09 -17.74 -14.27
N SER A 8 -13.87 -18.78 -14.63
CA SER A 8 -13.87 -19.39 -15.94
C SER A 8 -14.39 -18.46 -17.05
N ALA A 9 -15.40 -17.63 -16.76
CA ALA A 9 -15.97 -16.68 -17.70
C ALA A 9 -15.05 -15.47 -17.92
N VAL A 10 -14.41 -14.98 -16.85
CA VAL A 10 -13.42 -13.89 -16.92
C VAL A 10 -12.16 -14.33 -17.68
N ARG A 11 -11.81 -15.60 -17.61
CA ARG A 11 -10.69 -16.20 -18.33
C ARG A 11 -10.98 -16.50 -19.78
N ASN A 12 -12.24 -16.50 -20.18
CA ASN A 12 -12.66 -16.79 -21.53
C ASN A 12 -12.65 -15.48 -22.35
N SER A 13 -11.83 -15.41 -23.38
CA SER A 13 -11.66 -14.20 -24.25
C SER A 13 -12.94 -13.74 -24.96
N LEU A 14 -14.03 -14.51 -24.86
CA LEU A 14 -15.36 -14.21 -25.39
C LEU A 14 -16.23 -13.36 -24.46
N MET A 15 -15.78 -13.08 -23.22
CA MET A 15 -16.55 -12.27 -22.29
C MET A 15 -16.45 -10.78 -22.63
N SER A 16 -17.59 -10.10 -22.66
CA SER A 16 -17.62 -8.63 -22.72
C SER A 16 -17.17 -8.04 -21.38
N TYR A 17 -16.04 -7.33 -21.38
CA TYR A 17 -15.52 -6.65 -20.19
C TYR A 17 -16.29 -5.38 -19.81
N ILE A 18 -17.24 -4.93 -20.64
CA ILE A 18 -18.01 -3.69 -20.42
C ILE A 18 -18.74 -3.73 -19.08
N GLY A 19 -19.48 -4.82 -18.79
CA GLY A 19 -20.18 -4.99 -17.51
C GLY A 19 -19.25 -5.03 -16.32
N TYR A 20 -18.09 -5.70 -16.46
CA TYR A 20 -17.07 -5.78 -15.42
C TYR A 20 -16.52 -4.39 -15.07
N PHE A 21 -16.09 -3.63 -16.06
CA PHE A 21 -15.57 -2.27 -15.83
C PHE A 21 -16.66 -1.30 -15.37
N ALA A 22 -17.91 -1.44 -15.85
CA ALA A 22 -19.03 -0.63 -15.39
C ALA A 22 -19.32 -0.83 -13.90
N VAL A 23 -19.28 -2.06 -13.40
CA VAL A 23 -19.44 -2.37 -11.96
C VAL A 23 -18.30 -1.76 -11.15
N ILE A 24 -17.06 -1.89 -11.59
CA ILE A 24 -15.91 -1.27 -10.92
C ILE A 24 -16.08 0.25 -10.87
N ALA A 25 -16.41 0.87 -11.99
CA ALA A 25 -16.62 2.31 -12.06
C ALA A 25 -17.76 2.78 -11.14
N ALA A 26 -18.87 2.04 -11.09
CA ALA A 26 -20.00 2.33 -10.19
C ALA A 26 -19.60 2.26 -8.72
N ILE A 27 -18.83 1.24 -8.33
CA ILE A 27 -18.31 1.10 -6.96
C ILE A 27 -17.37 2.26 -6.62
N MET A 28 -16.48 2.64 -7.53
CA MET A 28 -15.56 3.76 -7.33
C MET A 28 -16.30 5.09 -7.17
N LEU A 29 -17.31 5.34 -8.02
CA LEU A 29 -18.13 6.54 -7.92
C LEU A 29 -18.95 6.56 -6.63
N ALA A 30 -19.55 5.44 -6.24
CA ALA A 30 -20.26 5.33 -4.97
C ALA A 30 -19.33 5.60 -3.78
N ALA A 31 -18.13 5.03 -3.77
CA ALA A 31 -17.12 5.29 -2.73
C ALA A 31 -16.71 6.76 -2.70
N LEU A 32 -16.53 7.40 -3.86
CA LEU A 32 -16.22 8.82 -3.96
C LEU A 32 -17.35 9.69 -3.39
N VAL A 33 -18.61 9.38 -3.72
CA VAL A 33 -19.76 10.09 -3.18
C VAL A 33 -19.85 9.95 -1.67
N VAL A 34 -19.68 8.73 -1.15
CA VAL A 34 -19.65 8.48 0.31
C VAL A 34 -18.53 9.29 0.96
N PHE A 35 -17.34 9.28 0.38
CA PHE A 35 -16.20 10.07 0.86
C PHE A 35 -16.53 11.56 0.92
N MET A 36 -17.04 12.14 -0.16
CA MET A 36 -17.38 13.56 -0.23
C MET A 36 -18.49 13.97 0.74
N LEU A 37 -19.43 13.06 1.02
CA LEU A 37 -20.53 13.33 1.97
C LEU A 37 -20.12 13.14 3.43
N THR A 38 -19.11 12.31 3.70
CA THR A 38 -18.72 11.91 5.06
C THR A 38 -17.52 12.71 5.56
N VAL A 39 -16.56 13.03 4.67
CA VAL A 39 -15.32 13.72 5.03
C VAL A 39 -15.53 15.23 4.89
N ARG A 40 -15.57 15.93 6.02
CA ARG A 40 -15.65 17.39 6.10
C ARG A 40 -14.27 17.98 6.37
N GLU A 41 -13.39 17.87 5.35
CA GLU A 41 -11.99 18.23 5.46
C GLU A 41 -11.78 19.66 6.01
N ASN A 42 -12.57 20.62 5.55
CA ASN A 42 -12.46 22.02 6.00
C ASN A 42 -12.84 22.20 7.48
N GLU A 43 -13.85 21.45 7.98
CA GLU A 43 -14.26 21.53 9.38
C GLU A 43 -13.21 20.88 10.28
N TRP A 44 -12.70 19.71 9.88
CA TRP A 44 -11.68 19.00 10.65
C TRP A 44 -10.32 19.71 10.63
N ALA A 45 -9.97 20.36 9.52
CA ALA A 45 -8.76 21.19 9.46
C ALA A 45 -8.87 22.39 10.41
N ALA A 46 -10.05 23.06 10.47
CA ALA A 46 -10.28 24.15 11.40
C ALA A 46 -10.28 23.69 12.87
N GLU A 47 -10.87 22.54 13.17
CA GLU A 47 -10.85 21.95 14.52
C GLU A 47 -9.42 21.58 14.94
N MET A 48 -8.64 20.98 14.05
CA MET A 48 -7.24 20.65 14.31
C MET A 48 -6.40 21.90 14.56
N GLN A 49 -6.62 22.96 13.78
CA GLN A 49 -5.94 24.25 13.96
C GLN A 49 -6.30 24.90 15.29
N GLN A 50 -7.59 24.87 15.69
CA GLN A 50 -8.00 25.36 17.01
C GLN A 50 -7.38 24.56 18.15
N GLN A 51 -7.31 23.24 18.03
CA GLN A 51 -6.66 22.38 19.03
C GLN A 51 -5.14 22.63 19.10
N SER A 52 -4.46 22.90 17.98
CA SER A 52 -3.03 23.22 18.00
C SER A 52 -2.77 24.56 18.69
N VAL A 53 -3.63 25.55 18.51
CA VAL A 53 -3.61 26.83 19.24
C VAL A 53 -3.76 26.59 20.74
N GLU A 54 -4.83 25.85 21.15
CA GLU A 54 -5.11 25.56 22.56
C GLU A 54 -3.96 24.78 23.25
N LEU A 55 -3.27 23.92 22.52
CA LEU A 55 -2.14 23.13 23.02
C LEU A 55 -0.81 23.89 22.95
N GLY A 56 -0.78 25.13 22.47
CA GLY A 56 0.45 25.93 22.36
C GLY A 56 1.45 25.35 21.35
N LEU A 57 0.97 24.68 20.31
CA LEU A 57 1.80 24.08 19.26
C LEU A 57 2.00 25.02 18.05
N GLU A 58 1.33 26.17 18.03
CA GLU A 58 1.36 27.14 16.93
C GLU A 58 2.77 27.67 16.62
N ASP A 59 3.56 27.94 17.66
CA ASP A 59 4.93 28.44 17.48
C ASP A 59 5.84 27.47 16.71
N LYS A 60 5.45 26.19 16.69
CA LYS A 60 6.16 25.15 15.92
C LYS A 60 5.64 25.01 14.49
N GLU A 61 4.36 25.25 14.26
CA GLU A 61 3.75 25.19 12.93
C GLU A 61 4.00 26.47 12.12
N GLU A 62 3.97 27.67 12.74
CA GLU A 62 4.36 28.91 12.06
C GLU A 62 5.85 28.94 11.69
N ALA A 63 6.71 28.35 12.52
CA ALA A 63 8.11 28.15 12.17
C ALA A 63 8.29 27.13 11.02
N ALA A 64 7.35 26.21 10.84
CA ALA A 64 7.38 25.22 9.76
C ALA A 64 6.74 25.71 8.45
N THR A 65 5.80 26.67 8.51
CA THR A 65 5.16 27.29 7.33
C THR A 65 5.95 28.49 6.75
N GLY A 66 6.92 29.02 7.48
CA GLY A 66 7.92 29.90 6.88
C GLY A 66 8.70 29.16 5.80
N GLU A 67 9.00 29.80 4.65
CA GLU A 67 9.82 29.26 3.55
C GLU A 67 11.20 28.78 4.04
N ARG A 68 11.24 27.73 4.84
CA ARG A 68 12.48 27.09 5.27
C ARG A 68 13.09 26.40 4.06
N LYS A 69 14.14 26.99 3.54
CA LYS A 69 14.96 26.33 2.52
C LYS A 69 15.63 25.12 3.17
N LEU A 70 15.30 23.94 2.69
CA LEU A 70 15.96 22.71 3.11
C LEU A 70 17.48 22.83 2.91
N SER A 71 18.24 22.38 3.88
CA SER A 71 19.69 22.29 3.74
C SER A 71 20.08 21.29 2.66
N VAL A 72 21.29 21.35 2.14
CA VAL A 72 21.77 20.43 1.09
C VAL A 72 21.68 18.96 1.55
N ASP A 73 21.95 18.69 2.84
CA ASP A 73 21.88 17.34 3.40
C ASP A 73 20.43 16.85 3.56
N GLU A 74 19.50 17.75 3.89
CA GLU A 74 18.05 17.44 3.94
C GLU A 74 17.53 17.14 2.54
N VAL A 75 17.87 17.94 1.54
CA VAL A 75 17.51 17.68 0.13
C VAL A 75 18.07 16.35 -0.35
N ARG A 76 19.32 16.04 -0.02
CA ARG A 76 19.94 14.75 -0.36
C ARG A 76 19.20 13.59 0.29
N SER A 77 18.86 13.70 1.55
CA SER A 77 18.10 12.68 2.29
C SER A 77 16.71 12.48 1.70
N LEU A 78 16.03 13.57 1.32
CA LEU A 78 14.73 13.52 0.65
C LEU A 78 14.82 12.81 -0.71
N ILE A 79 15.83 13.12 -1.52
CA ILE A 79 16.05 12.47 -2.82
C ILE A 79 16.26 10.96 -2.63
N PHE A 80 17.09 10.53 -1.67
CA PHE A 80 17.28 9.12 -1.38
C PHE A 80 15.99 8.43 -0.90
N LEU A 81 15.20 9.12 -0.08
CA LEU A 81 13.91 8.60 0.36
C LEU A 81 12.95 8.42 -0.82
N LEU A 82 12.79 9.43 -1.66
CA LEU A 82 11.93 9.36 -2.85
C LEU A 82 12.41 8.27 -3.83
N LEU A 83 13.71 8.18 -4.06
CA LEU A 83 14.28 7.13 -4.90
C LEU A 83 14.02 5.73 -4.34
N SER A 84 14.13 5.56 -3.02
CA SER A 84 13.82 4.27 -2.38
C SER A 84 12.34 3.90 -2.53
N ILE A 85 11.43 4.87 -2.44
CA ILE A 85 9.99 4.67 -2.68
C ILE A 85 9.75 4.22 -4.14
N VAL A 86 10.36 4.88 -5.11
CA VAL A 86 10.24 4.51 -6.53
C VAL A 86 10.76 3.09 -6.76
N LEU A 87 11.90 2.74 -6.21
CA LEU A 87 12.52 1.43 -6.41
C LEU A 87 11.69 0.28 -5.82
N TRP A 88 11.22 0.41 -4.58
CA TRP A 88 10.41 -0.65 -3.98
C TRP A 88 9.05 -0.78 -4.67
N PHE A 89 8.44 0.35 -5.06
CA PHE A 89 7.16 0.37 -5.77
C PHE A 89 7.29 -0.26 -7.15
N PHE A 90 8.37 0.03 -7.86
CA PHE A 90 8.70 -0.58 -9.13
C PHE A 90 8.88 -2.11 -9.00
N GLY A 91 9.68 -2.55 -8.01
CA GLY A 91 9.89 -3.97 -7.75
C GLY A 91 8.61 -4.72 -7.40
N TYR A 92 7.77 -4.15 -6.53
CA TYR A 92 6.48 -4.72 -6.17
C TYR A 92 5.55 -4.87 -7.39
N ASN A 93 5.41 -3.82 -8.19
CA ASN A 93 4.56 -3.83 -9.37
C ASN A 93 5.08 -4.78 -10.45
N ALA A 94 6.38 -4.91 -10.63
CA ALA A 94 6.97 -5.86 -11.56
C ALA A 94 6.57 -7.31 -11.23
N VAL A 95 6.61 -7.69 -9.95
CA VAL A 95 6.20 -9.02 -9.50
C VAL A 95 4.69 -9.21 -9.63
N THR A 96 3.89 -8.31 -9.07
CA THR A 96 2.43 -8.46 -9.00
C THR A 96 1.77 -8.44 -10.38
N SER A 97 2.28 -7.64 -11.31
CA SER A 97 1.75 -7.57 -12.69
C SER A 97 1.99 -8.87 -13.49
N LYS A 98 3.05 -9.61 -13.19
CA LYS A 98 3.39 -10.86 -13.87
C LYS A 98 2.94 -12.11 -13.13
N TYR A 99 2.54 -11.97 -11.87
CA TYR A 99 2.18 -13.09 -11.02
C TYR A 99 1.05 -13.95 -11.59
N SER A 100 0.00 -13.36 -12.15
CA SER A 100 -1.13 -14.11 -12.70
C SER A 100 -0.71 -15.02 -13.85
N VAL A 101 0.18 -14.54 -14.72
CA VAL A 101 0.74 -15.32 -15.85
C VAL A 101 1.65 -16.43 -15.32
N TYR A 102 2.51 -16.12 -14.35
CA TYR A 102 3.40 -17.09 -13.73
C TYR A 102 2.63 -18.20 -13.01
N ALA A 103 1.62 -17.83 -12.20
CA ALA A 103 0.82 -18.78 -11.45
C ALA A 103 -0.01 -19.71 -12.35
N SER A 104 -0.60 -19.19 -13.43
CA SER A 104 -1.41 -20.01 -14.33
C SER A 104 -0.58 -20.85 -15.29
N ASN A 105 0.50 -20.34 -15.85
CA ASN A 105 1.24 -21.02 -16.93
C ASN A 105 2.39 -21.90 -16.41
N ILE A 106 3.00 -21.53 -15.28
CA ILE A 106 4.17 -22.25 -14.75
C ILE A 106 3.80 -23.08 -13.53
N LEU A 107 3.05 -22.49 -12.58
CA LEU A 107 2.70 -23.18 -11.36
C LEU A 107 1.41 -24.00 -11.47
N HIS A 108 0.60 -23.76 -12.51
CA HIS A 108 -0.73 -24.36 -12.71
C HIS A 108 -1.65 -24.21 -11.48
N LYS A 109 -1.60 -23.03 -10.83
CA LYS A 109 -2.35 -22.70 -9.61
C LYS A 109 -3.30 -21.53 -9.83
N ASP A 110 -4.34 -21.46 -9.00
CA ASP A 110 -5.28 -20.34 -8.99
C ASP A 110 -4.62 -19.11 -8.33
N TYR A 111 -4.42 -18.08 -9.13
CA TYR A 111 -3.84 -16.80 -8.68
C TYR A 111 -4.84 -15.89 -7.97
N ASN A 112 -6.16 -16.06 -8.23
CA ASN A 112 -7.18 -15.15 -7.69
C ASN A 112 -7.27 -15.24 -6.18
N LEU A 113 -7.34 -16.46 -5.63
CA LEU A 113 -7.39 -16.68 -4.19
C LEU A 113 -6.15 -16.13 -3.51
N THR A 114 -4.97 -16.34 -4.10
CA THR A 114 -3.71 -15.87 -3.56
C THR A 114 -3.64 -14.34 -3.50
N LEU A 115 -4.10 -13.66 -4.54
CA LEU A 115 -4.16 -12.19 -4.57
C LEU A 115 -5.21 -11.63 -3.59
N ILE A 116 -6.36 -12.31 -3.44
CA ILE A 116 -7.38 -11.94 -2.43
C ILE A 116 -6.81 -12.05 -1.03
N ILE A 117 -6.09 -13.13 -0.72
CA ILE A 117 -5.43 -13.32 0.58
C ILE A 117 -4.40 -12.22 0.84
N ALA A 118 -3.57 -11.87 -0.15
CA ALA A 118 -2.61 -10.78 -0.03
C ALA A 118 -3.28 -9.43 0.28
N GLN A 119 -4.37 -9.12 -0.43
CA GLN A 119 -5.12 -7.88 -0.20
C GLN A 119 -5.82 -7.86 1.16
N ALA A 120 -6.44 -8.97 1.57
CA ALA A 120 -7.06 -9.07 2.88
C ALA A 120 -6.03 -8.90 4.01
N ALA A 121 -4.87 -9.55 3.89
CA ALA A 121 -3.78 -9.42 4.84
C ALA A 121 -3.25 -7.97 4.90
N ALA A 122 -3.12 -7.29 3.76
CA ALA A 122 -2.74 -5.88 3.71
C ALA A 122 -3.75 -4.99 4.46
N ILE A 123 -5.05 -5.12 4.15
CA ILE A 123 -6.12 -4.32 4.78
C ILE A 123 -6.12 -4.50 6.29
N ILE A 124 -6.08 -5.75 6.78
CA ILE A 124 -6.07 -6.06 8.21
C ILE A 124 -4.83 -5.47 8.89
N SER A 125 -3.71 -5.40 8.17
CA SER A 125 -2.42 -4.94 8.71
C SER A 125 -2.30 -3.41 8.81
N TYR A 126 -3.12 -2.64 8.11
CA TYR A 126 -3.01 -1.17 8.09
C TYR A 126 -3.04 -0.55 9.50
N LEU A 127 -4.04 -0.92 10.31
CA LEU A 127 -4.19 -0.36 11.67
C LEU A 127 -3.06 -0.79 12.61
N PRO A 128 -2.76 -2.10 12.79
CA PRO A 128 -1.69 -2.51 13.71
C PRO A 128 -0.31 -2.01 13.28
N VAL A 129 -0.04 -1.92 11.98
CA VAL A 129 1.23 -1.39 11.47
C VAL A 129 1.41 0.08 11.80
N GLY A 130 0.37 0.91 11.66
CA GLY A 130 0.41 2.32 12.05
C GLY A 130 0.75 2.48 13.53
N PHE A 131 0.13 1.67 14.39
CA PHE A 131 0.40 1.66 15.83
C PHE A 131 1.82 1.18 16.18
N ILE A 132 2.32 0.17 15.50
CA ILE A 132 3.71 -0.31 15.68
C ILE A 132 4.69 0.79 15.24
N ALA A 133 4.45 1.43 14.12
CA ALA A 133 5.32 2.46 13.59
C ALA A 133 5.42 3.68 14.51
N SER A 134 4.35 4.05 15.20
CA SER A 134 4.36 5.14 16.17
C SER A 134 5.25 4.86 17.40
N ARG A 135 5.43 3.57 17.75
CA ARG A 135 6.27 3.15 18.89
C ARG A 135 7.71 2.83 18.51
N VAL A 136 7.91 2.13 17.42
CA VAL A 136 9.23 1.60 16.99
C VAL A 136 9.97 2.58 16.09
N GLY A 137 9.22 3.48 15.44
CA GLY A 137 9.70 4.46 14.47
C GLY A 137 9.52 3.99 13.02
N ARG A 138 9.15 4.92 12.13
CA ARG A 138 8.79 4.66 10.73
C ARG A 138 9.91 4.00 9.94
N LYS A 139 11.16 4.49 10.08
CA LYS A 139 12.33 3.94 9.36
C LYS A 139 12.54 2.45 9.61
N LYS A 140 12.47 2.02 10.89
CA LYS A 140 12.65 0.61 11.25
C LYS A 140 11.50 -0.24 10.74
N THR A 141 10.29 0.28 10.80
CA THR A 141 9.08 -0.39 10.32
C THR A 141 9.12 -0.59 8.80
N ILE A 142 9.51 0.43 8.03
CA ILE A 142 9.72 0.31 6.57
C ILE A 142 10.78 -0.75 6.27
N LEU A 143 11.93 -0.72 6.97
CA LEU A 143 12.99 -1.70 6.76
C LEU A 143 12.51 -3.14 7.02
N ALA A 144 11.75 -3.36 8.09
CA ALA A 144 11.13 -4.66 8.37
C ALA A 144 10.18 -5.08 7.23
N GLY A 145 9.37 -4.15 6.72
CA GLY A 145 8.51 -4.40 5.56
C GLY A 145 9.29 -4.81 4.31
N VAL A 146 10.40 -4.13 4.00
CA VAL A 146 11.25 -4.47 2.86
C VAL A 146 11.85 -5.88 3.02
N VAL A 147 12.34 -6.22 4.21
CA VAL A 147 12.88 -7.57 4.50
C VAL A 147 11.80 -8.65 4.33
N MET A 148 10.59 -8.42 4.87
CA MET A 148 9.47 -9.35 4.72
C MET A 148 9.07 -9.52 3.26
N LEU A 149 8.99 -8.42 2.49
CA LEU A 149 8.63 -8.45 1.07
C LEU A 149 9.67 -9.20 0.25
N THR A 150 10.96 -8.96 0.52
CA THR A 150 12.07 -9.66 -0.13
C THR A 150 12.02 -11.15 0.17
N ALA A 151 11.82 -11.53 1.43
CA ALA A 151 11.70 -12.93 1.83
C ALA A 151 10.51 -13.63 1.15
N ALA A 152 9.34 -12.96 1.11
CA ALA A 152 8.14 -13.50 0.48
C ALA A 152 8.34 -13.74 -1.03
N PHE A 153 8.85 -12.76 -1.76
CA PHE A 153 9.04 -12.88 -3.21
C PHE A 153 10.20 -13.79 -3.58
N THR A 154 11.27 -13.79 -2.80
CA THR A 154 12.38 -14.75 -3.00
C THR A 154 11.88 -16.19 -2.82
N THR A 155 11.14 -16.47 -1.75
CA THR A 155 10.56 -17.79 -1.55
C THR A 155 9.61 -18.17 -2.70
N ALA A 156 8.73 -17.24 -3.11
CA ALA A 156 7.81 -17.46 -4.22
C ALA A 156 8.52 -17.75 -5.55
N SER A 157 9.70 -17.17 -5.79
CA SER A 157 10.47 -17.40 -7.02
C SER A 157 11.08 -18.80 -7.14
N PHE A 158 11.29 -19.50 -6.02
CA PHE A 158 11.75 -20.88 -5.98
C PHE A 158 10.63 -21.92 -5.98
N MET A 159 9.38 -21.50 -6.03
CA MET A 159 8.25 -22.42 -6.08
C MET A 159 8.08 -23.06 -7.45
N SER A 160 7.63 -24.31 -7.43
CA SER A 160 7.26 -25.12 -8.59
C SER A 160 5.79 -25.51 -8.57
N ALA A 161 5.31 -26.18 -9.61
CA ALA A 161 3.95 -26.72 -9.67
C ALA A 161 3.65 -27.70 -8.51
N GLU A 162 4.65 -28.41 -8.03
CA GLU A 162 4.55 -29.38 -6.94
C GLU A 162 4.53 -28.73 -5.54
N SER A 163 4.92 -27.44 -5.43
CA SER A 163 4.96 -26.74 -4.15
C SER A 163 3.56 -26.63 -3.54
N PRO A 164 3.41 -26.74 -2.21
CA PRO A 164 2.10 -26.63 -1.56
C PRO A 164 1.46 -25.26 -1.82
N THR A 165 0.19 -25.25 -2.25
CA THR A 165 -0.58 -24.00 -2.46
C THR A 165 -0.69 -23.17 -1.19
N MET A 166 -0.71 -23.84 -0.02
CA MET A 166 -0.74 -23.16 1.28
C MET A 166 0.53 -22.30 1.51
N LEU A 167 1.70 -22.79 1.09
CA LEU A 167 2.94 -22.05 1.20
C LEU A 167 2.89 -20.78 0.32
N MET A 168 2.36 -20.89 -0.89
CA MET A 168 2.18 -19.73 -1.77
C MET A 168 1.23 -18.69 -1.15
N ASN A 169 0.09 -19.14 -0.65
CA ASN A 169 -0.87 -18.26 0.02
C ASN A 169 -0.26 -17.58 1.25
N ALA A 170 0.56 -18.28 2.03
CA ALA A 170 1.26 -17.73 3.18
C ALA A 170 2.30 -16.67 2.75
N MET A 171 3.06 -16.91 1.68
CA MET A 171 4.04 -15.94 1.17
C MET A 171 3.37 -14.69 0.60
N PHE A 172 2.24 -14.83 -0.08
CA PHE A 172 1.49 -13.68 -0.57
C PHE A 172 0.75 -12.93 0.55
N ALA A 173 0.28 -13.61 1.60
CA ALA A 173 -0.20 -12.94 2.81
C ALA A 173 0.92 -12.12 3.47
N LEU A 174 2.12 -12.69 3.60
CA LEU A 174 3.29 -11.99 4.10
C LEU A 174 3.67 -10.79 3.22
N ALA A 175 3.60 -10.93 1.90
CA ALA A 175 3.83 -9.83 0.96
C ALA A 175 2.79 -8.71 1.11
N GLY A 176 1.52 -9.06 1.37
CA GLY A 176 0.45 -8.10 1.67
C GLY A 176 0.72 -7.31 2.96
N ILE A 177 1.09 -7.99 4.04
CA ILE A 177 1.49 -7.36 5.31
C ILE A 177 2.70 -6.45 5.09
N ALA A 178 3.71 -6.93 4.38
CA ALA A 178 4.91 -6.19 4.07
C ALA A 178 4.61 -4.92 3.26
N TRP A 179 3.75 -5.03 2.24
CA TRP A 179 3.30 -3.91 1.43
C TRP A 179 2.59 -2.86 2.28
N ALA A 180 1.65 -3.26 3.15
CA ALA A 180 0.98 -2.37 4.10
C ALA A 180 1.99 -1.67 5.02
N THR A 181 2.97 -2.43 5.52
CA THR A 181 4.02 -1.93 6.43
C THR A 181 4.87 -0.84 5.80
N ILE A 182 5.21 -0.97 4.52
CA ILE A 182 5.97 0.05 3.80
C ILE A 182 5.06 1.24 3.44
N ASN A 183 3.90 0.96 2.84
CA ASN A 183 3.04 1.99 2.25
C ASN A 183 2.48 2.98 3.28
N VAL A 184 1.98 2.47 4.43
CA VAL A 184 1.44 3.30 5.53
C VAL A 184 2.48 4.28 6.08
N ASN A 185 3.75 3.93 6.04
CA ASN A 185 4.81 4.71 6.66
C ASN A 185 5.58 5.61 5.68
N SER A 186 5.55 5.29 4.37
CA SER A 186 6.35 6.00 3.37
C SER A 186 5.89 7.45 3.17
N PHE A 187 4.59 7.68 2.99
CA PHE A 187 4.05 9.01 2.76
C PHE A 187 4.22 9.94 3.97
N PRO A 188 3.82 9.54 5.20
CA PRO A 188 4.05 10.38 6.37
C PRO A 188 5.53 10.70 6.61
N MET A 189 6.45 9.77 6.29
CA MET A 189 7.89 10.03 6.43
C MET A 189 8.37 11.11 5.46
N VAL A 190 7.83 11.18 4.23
CA VAL A 190 8.13 12.27 3.29
C VAL A 190 7.62 13.60 3.82
N VAL A 191 6.38 13.64 4.32
CA VAL A 191 5.77 14.85 4.87
C VAL A 191 6.57 15.37 6.06
N GLU A 192 6.94 14.49 7.00
CA GLU A 192 7.75 14.84 8.17
C GLU A 192 9.12 15.43 7.79
N MET A 193 9.73 14.96 6.70
CA MET A 193 11.00 15.54 6.21
C MET A 193 10.84 16.89 5.54
N CYS A 194 9.65 17.19 5.00
CA CYS A 194 9.39 18.48 4.37
C CYS A 194 8.91 19.53 5.36
N SER A 195 8.29 19.12 6.48
CA SER A 195 7.73 20.01 7.51
C SER A 195 8.66 20.27 8.71
N GLY A 196 9.71 19.48 8.89
CA GLY A 196 10.69 19.61 9.99
C GLY A 196 11.95 20.30 9.59
#